data_62e269c10b643f37cb73b94dcfe59ea5
#
_entry.id   62e269c10b643f37cb73b94dcfe59ea5
#
_cell.length_a   1.000
_cell.length_b   1.000
_cell.length_c   1.000
_cell.angle_alpha   90.00
_cell.angle_beta   90.00
_cell.angle_gamma   90.00
#
_symmetry.space_group_name_H-M   'P 1'
#
loop_
_entity.id
_entity.type
_entity.pdbx_description
1 polymer ?
#
loop_
_entity_poly.entity_id
_entity_poly.type
_entity_poly.pdbx_seq_one_letter_code
_entity_poly.pdbx_strand_id
1 'polypeptide(L)'
;METEKTGAGPKRWALTYPSIHASNALASDMADTPEMVWLDALEAEGSGDREGALEAAKRVVEMDPEHTDGWMGVARWSLPPESKGRQQMPELGQAAKSMVALRKVVALDPEPFDPWKLGGVLLVDHLGMLEQGLAWWQQRREFAPYEVAPIIEQIGILVRMGLYEESATLLEQLYSEGMEATTSDQLTQMEAVNRMVSRAAKMEEDEIFRPQNPKHPRWRVIENMKKRKPITPTFFLITFVAPIVFLLGTVAMTMLGGTTWGFIVVFVFILACFMVITRLASGLLHKLNRHALDLDRAIDYETTSGRICIPEEIRYSKLYNTMVANRVPALNERLELIVEGGDKMPIRWKLELPEFTKLDSTQEYPEDSEEWWSDSEMEPLDD
;
A
#
# COMPACT_ATOMS: atom_id res chain seq x y z
N MET A 1 -60.61 37.46 78.69
CA MET A 1 -61.41 36.48 78.02
C MET A 1 -61.09 36.64 76.55
N GLU A 2 -59.97 36.11 76.15
CA GLU A 2 -59.38 36.26 74.80
C GLU A 2 -59.05 34.90 74.22
N THR A 3 -59.52 34.68 73.06
CA THR A 3 -59.34 33.45 72.37
C THR A 3 -58.21 33.58 71.33
N GLU A 4 -57.16 32.83 71.54
CA GLU A 4 -56.00 32.74 70.69
C GLU A 4 -56.31 31.90 69.45
N LYS A 5 -56.11 32.45 68.26
CA LYS A 5 -56.18 31.74 66.98
C LYS A 5 -54.79 31.44 66.49
N THR A 6 -54.43 30.18 66.57
CA THR A 6 -53.22 29.62 65.91
C THR A 6 -53.45 29.42 64.41
N GLY A 7 -52.73 30.18 63.54
CA GLY A 7 -52.71 30.03 62.13
C GLY A 7 -51.46 29.25 61.66
N ALA A 8 -51.66 28.03 61.14
CA ALA A 8 -50.61 27.28 60.55
C ALA A 8 -50.49 27.69 59.07
N GLY A 9 -49.39 28.37 58.73
CA GLY A 9 -49.07 28.69 57.33
C GLY A 9 -48.51 27.46 56.56
N PRO A 10 -48.70 27.43 55.26
CA PRO A 10 -48.27 26.27 54.45
C PRO A 10 -46.73 26.15 54.31
N LYS A 11 -46.20 24.95 54.54
CA LYS A 11 -44.80 24.62 54.36
C LYS A 11 -44.43 24.81 52.87
N ARG A 12 -43.57 25.79 52.56
CA ARG A 12 -42.90 25.98 51.31
C ARG A 12 -41.87 24.86 51.13
N TRP A 13 -42.05 23.96 50.19
CA TRP A 13 -41.03 23.04 49.73
C TRP A 13 -39.99 23.84 48.97
N ALA A 14 -38.84 24.05 49.52
CA ALA A 14 -37.67 24.61 48.83
C ALA A 14 -37.09 23.50 47.98
N LEU A 15 -37.38 23.53 46.67
CA LEU A 15 -36.60 22.79 45.67
C LEU A 15 -35.19 23.37 45.70
N THR A 16 -34.27 22.64 46.29
CA THR A 16 -32.83 22.96 46.24
C THR A 16 -32.36 22.59 44.82
N TYR A 17 -32.28 23.59 43.94
CA TYR A 17 -31.59 23.43 42.67
C TYR A 17 -30.10 23.21 42.98
N PRO A 18 -29.44 22.18 42.35
CA PRO A 18 -28.00 22.06 42.48
C PRO A 18 -27.35 23.33 41.97
N SER A 19 -26.35 23.81 42.69
CA SER A 19 -25.68 25.07 42.41
C SER A 19 -25.05 25.03 41.03
N ILE A 20 -25.11 26.14 40.29
CA ILE A 20 -24.51 26.30 38.94
C ILE A 20 -23.03 25.88 38.92
N HIS A 21 -22.35 25.96 40.09
CA HIS A 21 -20.96 25.48 40.23
C HIS A 21 -20.79 23.97 40.14
N ALA A 22 -21.76 23.16 40.59
CA ALA A 22 -21.73 21.71 40.44
C ALA A 22 -22.02 21.28 38.98
N SER A 23 -22.91 22.05 38.30
CA SER A 23 -23.16 21.81 36.86
C SER A 23 -21.97 22.18 35.98
N ASN A 24 -21.25 23.24 36.31
CA ASN A 24 -20.02 23.62 35.58
C ASN A 24 -18.85 22.68 35.86
N ALA A 25 -18.71 22.12 37.04
CA ALA A 25 -17.70 21.12 37.37
C ALA A 25 -17.98 19.80 36.63
N LEU A 26 -19.26 19.35 36.57
CA LEU A 26 -19.66 18.19 35.81
C LEU A 26 -19.53 18.41 34.28
N ALA A 27 -19.77 19.62 33.78
CA ALA A 27 -19.57 19.97 32.37
C ALA A 27 -18.08 20.07 32.02
N SER A 28 -17.21 20.49 32.92
CA SER A 28 -15.77 20.53 32.73
C SER A 28 -15.15 19.11 32.76
N ASP A 29 -15.63 18.24 33.65
CA ASP A 29 -15.22 16.84 33.70
C ASP A 29 -15.69 16.03 32.45
N MET A 30 -16.86 16.38 31.88
CA MET A 30 -17.32 15.79 30.61
C MET A 30 -16.58 16.35 29.40
N ALA A 31 -16.00 17.56 29.49
CA ALA A 31 -15.26 18.18 28.38
C ALA A 31 -13.83 17.61 28.21
N ASP A 32 -13.35 16.83 29.17
CA ASP A 32 -11.99 16.26 29.18
C ASP A 32 -11.97 14.72 29.07
N THR A 33 -13.03 14.10 28.53
CA THR A 33 -12.96 12.65 28.21
C THR A 33 -12.30 12.39 26.86
N PRO A 34 -11.60 11.25 26.68
CA PRO A 34 -10.98 10.91 25.38
C PRO A 34 -11.96 10.99 24.22
N GLU A 35 -13.21 10.53 24.41
CA GLU A 35 -14.25 10.53 23.40
C GLU A 35 -14.67 11.96 22.99
N MET A 36 -14.76 12.90 23.94
CA MET A 36 -15.08 14.30 23.62
C MET A 36 -13.95 14.97 22.86
N VAL A 37 -12.69 14.75 23.29
CA VAL A 37 -11.52 15.27 22.57
C VAL A 37 -11.40 14.63 21.17
N TRP A 38 -11.84 13.37 21.02
CA TRP A 38 -11.91 12.73 19.72
C TRP A 38 -12.97 13.36 18.81
N LEU A 39 -14.13 13.74 19.34
CA LEU A 39 -15.14 14.50 18.57
C LEU A 39 -14.63 15.86 18.13
N ASP A 40 -13.87 16.57 19.00
CA ASP A 40 -13.21 17.83 18.65
C ASP A 40 -12.20 17.62 17.50
N ALA A 41 -11.48 16.49 17.50
CA ALA A 41 -10.56 16.13 16.40
C ALA A 41 -11.30 15.93 15.07
N LEU A 42 -12.46 15.27 15.09
CA LEU A 42 -13.29 15.07 13.90
C LEU A 42 -13.93 16.37 13.40
N GLU A 43 -14.32 17.27 14.31
CA GLU A 43 -14.83 18.61 13.94
C GLU A 43 -13.74 19.47 13.30
N ALA A 44 -12.52 19.44 13.85
CA ALA A 44 -11.35 20.11 13.28
C ALA A 44 -11.05 19.57 11.87
N GLU A 45 -11.06 18.24 11.66
CA GLU A 45 -10.91 17.63 10.33
C GLU A 45 -12.02 18.11 9.37
N GLY A 46 -13.28 18.08 9.82
CA GLY A 46 -14.44 18.52 9.03
C GLY A 46 -14.38 20.00 8.63
N SER A 47 -13.77 20.85 9.45
CA SER A 47 -13.53 22.26 9.15
C SER A 47 -12.28 22.51 8.28
N GLY A 48 -11.48 21.48 8.04
CA GLY A 48 -10.22 21.55 7.29
C GLY A 48 -9.00 21.95 8.13
N ASP A 49 -9.16 22.07 9.46
CA ASP A 49 -8.05 22.29 10.40
C ASP A 49 -7.38 20.96 10.74
N ARG A 50 -6.49 20.53 9.83
CA ARG A 50 -5.79 19.25 9.98
C ARG A 50 -4.77 19.27 11.12
N GLU A 51 -4.18 20.45 11.40
CA GLU A 51 -3.21 20.60 12.48
C GLU A 51 -3.91 20.50 13.83
N GLY A 52 -5.06 21.17 14.00
CA GLY A 52 -5.91 21.03 15.18
C GLY A 52 -6.41 19.59 15.37
N ALA A 53 -6.82 18.91 14.29
CA ALA A 53 -7.22 17.50 14.34
C ALA A 53 -6.07 16.60 14.83
N LEU A 54 -4.84 16.79 14.33
CA LEU A 54 -3.66 16.04 14.77
C LEU A 54 -3.34 16.29 16.25
N GLU A 55 -3.38 17.53 16.70
CA GLU A 55 -3.12 17.88 18.10
C GLU A 55 -4.19 17.26 19.03
N ALA A 56 -5.46 17.34 18.66
CA ALA A 56 -6.54 16.71 19.40
C ALA A 56 -6.37 15.18 19.45
N ALA A 57 -6.06 14.52 18.33
CA ALA A 57 -5.80 13.07 18.30
C ALA A 57 -4.61 12.66 19.20
N LYS A 58 -3.54 13.44 19.23
CA LYS A 58 -2.42 13.20 20.16
C LYS A 58 -2.87 13.29 21.63
N ARG A 59 -3.68 14.28 21.96
CA ARG A 59 -4.26 14.39 23.31
C ARG A 59 -5.13 13.17 23.66
N VAL A 60 -5.94 12.69 22.71
CA VAL A 60 -6.74 11.46 22.90
C VAL A 60 -5.85 10.29 23.31
N VAL A 61 -4.78 10.01 22.54
CA VAL A 61 -3.89 8.86 22.81
C VAL A 61 -2.98 9.04 24.03
N GLU A 62 -2.78 10.28 24.48
CA GLU A 62 -2.14 10.59 25.77
C GLU A 62 -3.07 10.29 26.94
N MET A 63 -4.37 10.58 26.81
CA MET A 63 -5.39 10.32 27.83
C MET A 63 -5.77 8.83 27.88
N ASP A 64 -5.95 8.22 26.71
CA ASP A 64 -6.26 6.80 26.54
C ASP A 64 -5.33 6.16 25.49
N PRO A 65 -4.24 5.51 25.91
CA PRO A 65 -3.32 4.81 25.01
C PRO A 65 -3.92 3.62 24.25
N GLU A 66 -5.11 3.12 24.63
CA GLU A 66 -5.83 2.02 23.97
C GLU A 66 -6.87 2.53 22.97
N HIS A 67 -7.03 3.84 22.82
CA HIS A 67 -7.97 4.43 21.88
C HIS A 67 -7.51 4.26 20.42
N THR A 68 -8.00 3.21 19.76
CA THR A 68 -7.58 2.82 18.39
C THR A 68 -7.83 3.91 17.36
N ASP A 69 -9.01 4.55 17.38
CA ASP A 69 -9.34 5.64 16.45
C ASP A 69 -8.44 6.85 16.62
N GLY A 70 -8.07 7.17 17.86
CA GLY A 70 -7.10 8.23 18.15
C GLY A 70 -5.74 7.97 17.49
N TRP A 71 -5.22 6.74 17.61
CA TRP A 71 -3.99 6.35 16.93
C TRP A 71 -4.13 6.37 15.40
N MET A 72 -5.30 5.96 14.87
CA MET A 72 -5.56 6.04 13.44
C MET A 72 -5.64 7.49 12.96
N GLY A 73 -6.22 8.39 13.76
CA GLY A 73 -6.19 9.84 13.53
C GLY A 73 -4.76 10.38 13.48
N VAL A 74 -3.93 10.06 14.48
CA VAL A 74 -2.50 10.43 14.47
C VAL A 74 -1.80 9.92 13.23
N ALA A 75 -2.06 8.67 12.80
CA ALA A 75 -1.46 8.10 11.61
C ALA A 75 -1.85 8.88 10.34
N ARG A 76 -3.15 9.12 10.13
CA ARG A 76 -3.67 9.80 8.93
C ARG A 76 -3.28 11.27 8.87
N TRP A 77 -3.41 11.99 9.99
CA TRP A 77 -3.18 13.44 10.00
C TRP A 77 -1.71 13.83 10.09
N SER A 78 -0.81 12.90 10.46
CA SER A 78 0.63 13.10 10.32
C SER A 78 1.10 13.11 8.87
N LEU A 79 0.34 12.52 7.93
CA LEU A 79 0.64 12.53 6.51
C LEU A 79 0.16 13.85 5.87
N PRO A 80 0.71 14.28 4.74
CA PRO A 80 0.25 15.48 4.06
C PRO A 80 -1.18 15.30 3.53
N PRO A 81 -1.97 16.40 3.43
CA PRO A 81 -3.33 16.37 2.92
C PRO A 81 -3.38 16.06 1.42
N GLU A 82 -4.51 15.57 0.96
CA GLU A 82 -4.79 15.51 -0.47
C GLU A 82 -4.96 16.95 -1.02
N SER A 83 -4.16 17.32 -2.01
CA SER A 83 -4.28 18.60 -2.68
C SER A 83 -4.80 18.40 -4.11
N LYS A 84 -5.94 19.02 -4.44
CA LYS A 84 -6.57 18.98 -5.77
C LYS A 84 -6.76 17.56 -6.34
N GLY A 85 -7.16 16.61 -5.47
CA GLY A 85 -7.34 15.19 -5.84
C GLY A 85 -6.04 14.43 -6.09
N ARG A 86 -4.89 14.97 -5.67
CA ARG A 86 -3.60 14.28 -5.64
C ARG A 86 -3.10 14.21 -4.21
N GLN A 87 -2.80 13.02 -3.74
CA GLN A 87 -2.12 12.84 -2.47
C GLN A 87 -0.73 13.46 -2.57
N GLN A 88 -0.41 14.38 -1.66
CA GLN A 88 0.95 14.88 -1.54
C GLN A 88 1.83 13.76 -0.97
N MET A 89 3.06 13.70 -1.43
CA MET A 89 4.01 12.69 -0.97
C MET A 89 4.59 13.12 0.37
N PRO A 90 4.61 12.24 1.38
CA PRO A 90 5.12 12.57 2.71
C PRO A 90 6.65 12.74 2.72
N GLU A 91 7.13 13.56 3.64
CA GLU A 91 8.52 13.63 4.07
C GLU A 91 8.85 12.47 5.02
N LEU A 92 10.13 12.19 5.24
CA LEU A 92 10.60 11.08 6.07
C LEU A 92 10.03 11.13 7.49
N GLY A 93 10.05 12.31 8.13
CA GLY A 93 9.52 12.50 9.47
C GLY A 93 8.02 12.26 9.58
N GLN A 94 7.25 12.64 8.57
CA GLN A 94 5.80 12.40 8.50
C GLN A 94 5.49 10.91 8.34
N ALA A 95 6.16 10.25 7.40
CA ALA A 95 5.99 8.82 7.16
C ALA A 95 6.37 7.98 8.41
N ALA A 96 7.46 8.35 9.09
CA ALA A 96 7.90 7.67 10.32
C ALA A 96 6.88 7.83 11.47
N LYS A 97 6.35 9.03 11.71
CA LYS A 97 5.32 9.28 12.74
C LYS A 97 4.06 8.48 12.45
N SER A 98 3.58 8.52 11.22
CA SER A 98 2.42 7.74 10.79
C SER A 98 2.64 6.24 11.00
N MET A 99 3.82 5.71 10.65
CA MET A 99 4.14 4.29 10.82
C MET A 99 4.18 3.86 12.30
N VAL A 100 4.68 4.71 13.20
CA VAL A 100 4.66 4.44 14.64
C VAL A 100 3.22 4.32 15.15
N ALA A 101 2.34 5.24 14.73
CA ALA A 101 0.93 5.20 15.10
C ALA A 101 0.22 3.95 14.55
N LEU A 102 0.45 3.61 13.26
CA LEU A 102 -0.14 2.41 12.64
C LEU A 102 0.27 1.11 13.34
N ARG A 103 1.51 0.99 13.81
CA ARG A 103 1.94 -0.16 14.63
C ARG A 103 1.15 -0.28 15.92
N LYS A 104 0.75 0.84 16.53
CA LYS A 104 -0.13 0.85 17.70
C LYS A 104 -1.55 0.42 17.33
N VAL A 105 -2.10 0.96 16.23
CA VAL A 105 -3.44 0.58 15.74
C VAL A 105 -3.54 -0.94 15.55
N VAL A 106 -2.64 -1.54 14.76
CA VAL A 106 -2.70 -2.98 14.47
C VAL A 106 -2.38 -3.88 15.67
N ALA A 107 -1.68 -3.35 16.67
CA ALA A 107 -1.44 -4.07 17.92
C ALA A 107 -2.66 -4.06 18.84
N LEU A 108 -3.48 -3.01 18.80
CA LEU A 108 -4.72 -2.88 19.57
C LEU A 108 -5.89 -3.59 18.88
N ASP A 109 -6.03 -3.36 17.58
CA ASP A 109 -7.07 -3.95 16.75
C ASP A 109 -6.48 -4.38 15.40
N PRO A 110 -6.17 -5.66 15.21
CA PRO A 110 -5.62 -6.19 13.97
C PRO A 110 -6.67 -6.45 12.88
N GLU A 111 -7.98 -6.40 13.20
CA GLU A 111 -9.06 -6.81 12.29
C GLU A 111 -9.20 -5.89 11.07
N PRO A 112 -9.26 -4.53 11.21
CA PRO A 112 -9.44 -3.64 10.07
C PRO A 112 -8.26 -3.73 9.08
N PHE A 113 -8.58 -3.81 7.78
CA PHE A 113 -7.55 -3.93 6.72
C PHE A 113 -6.87 -2.59 6.40
N ASP A 114 -7.56 -1.45 6.55
CA ASP A 114 -7.05 -0.12 6.17
C ASP A 114 -5.73 0.26 6.83
N PRO A 115 -5.52 0.04 8.16
CA PRO A 115 -4.23 0.30 8.80
C PRO A 115 -3.08 -0.52 8.20
N TRP A 116 -3.36 -1.80 7.88
CA TRP A 116 -2.37 -2.69 7.25
C TRP A 116 -1.98 -2.21 5.86
N LYS A 117 -2.97 -1.84 5.05
CA LYS A 117 -2.76 -1.30 3.71
C LYS A 117 -1.93 -0.01 3.75
N LEU A 118 -2.29 0.92 4.61
CA LEU A 118 -1.56 2.19 4.76
C LEU A 118 -0.12 1.94 5.23
N GLY A 119 0.08 1.08 6.24
CA GLY A 119 1.41 0.71 6.74
C GLY A 119 2.26 0.02 5.67
N GLY A 120 1.67 -0.88 4.88
CA GLY A 120 2.35 -1.53 3.77
C GLY A 120 2.84 -0.53 2.71
N VAL A 121 1.99 0.41 2.29
CA VAL A 121 2.36 1.49 1.36
C VAL A 121 3.49 2.37 1.93
N LEU A 122 3.39 2.75 3.22
CA LEU A 122 4.43 3.56 3.86
C LEU A 122 5.77 2.82 3.91
N LEU A 123 5.79 1.55 4.31
CA LEU A 123 7.01 0.76 4.41
C LEU A 123 7.64 0.51 3.04
N VAL A 124 6.83 0.09 2.06
CA VAL A 124 7.31 -0.39 0.76
C VAL A 124 7.60 0.77 -0.20
N ASP A 125 6.65 1.70 -0.36
CA ASP A 125 6.73 2.71 -1.42
C ASP A 125 7.31 4.05 -0.95
N HIS A 126 7.07 4.41 0.32
CA HIS A 126 7.56 5.69 0.84
C HIS A 126 8.89 5.58 1.58
N LEU A 127 9.11 4.52 2.33
CA LEU A 127 10.33 4.33 3.11
C LEU A 127 11.35 3.39 2.44
N GLY A 128 10.92 2.56 1.48
CA GLY A 128 11.76 1.54 0.84
C GLY A 128 12.28 0.49 1.83
N MET A 129 11.51 0.19 2.89
CA MET A 129 11.85 -0.76 3.95
C MET A 129 11.23 -2.12 3.62
N LEU A 130 11.72 -2.76 2.55
CA LEU A 130 11.05 -3.94 1.97
C LEU A 130 11.05 -5.15 2.92
N GLU A 131 12.11 -5.32 3.71
CA GLU A 131 12.20 -6.38 4.72
C GLU A 131 11.13 -6.22 5.81
N GLN A 132 10.97 -5.00 6.31
CA GLN A 132 9.93 -4.68 7.28
C GLN A 132 8.54 -4.76 6.64
N GLY A 133 8.43 -4.46 5.35
CA GLY A 133 7.20 -4.65 4.57
C GLY A 133 6.80 -6.13 4.48
N LEU A 134 7.76 -7.04 4.24
CA LEU A 134 7.50 -8.48 4.27
C LEU A 134 7.02 -8.96 5.64
N ALA A 135 7.71 -8.52 6.71
CA ALA A 135 7.32 -8.87 8.07
C ALA A 135 5.94 -8.32 8.46
N TRP A 136 5.63 -7.09 8.01
CA TRP A 136 4.33 -6.46 8.20
C TRP A 136 3.19 -7.27 7.59
N TRP A 137 3.34 -7.66 6.33
CA TRP A 137 2.33 -8.48 5.65
C TRP A 137 2.28 -9.92 6.18
N GLN A 138 3.40 -10.44 6.71
CA GLN A 138 3.42 -11.74 7.37
C GLN A 138 2.58 -11.74 8.66
N GLN A 139 2.68 -10.68 9.48
CA GLN A 139 1.84 -10.53 10.67
C GLN A 139 0.34 -10.50 10.31
N ARG A 140 -0.03 -9.81 9.20
CA ARG A 140 -1.42 -9.85 8.72
C ARG A 140 -1.85 -11.25 8.31
N ARG A 141 -0.98 -12.01 7.63
CA ARG A 141 -1.27 -13.40 7.24
C ARG A 141 -1.42 -14.34 8.41
N GLU A 142 -0.68 -14.14 9.49
CA GLU A 142 -0.83 -14.91 10.73
C GLU A 142 -2.20 -14.67 11.39
N PHE A 143 -2.71 -13.43 11.27
CA PHE A 143 -4.04 -13.08 11.76
C PHE A 143 -5.16 -13.54 10.80
N ALA A 144 -4.99 -13.31 9.51
CA ALA A 144 -5.99 -13.63 8.47
C ALA A 144 -5.36 -14.46 7.33
N PRO A 145 -5.15 -15.77 7.52
CA PRO A 145 -4.34 -16.62 6.64
C PRO A 145 -4.97 -16.83 5.25
N TYR A 146 -6.27 -16.63 5.10
CA TYR A 146 -7.00 -16.83 3.84
C TYR A 146 -7.14 -15.56 3.01
N GLU A 147 -6.73 -14.40 3.52
CA GLU A 147 -6.73 -13.15 2.77
C GLU A 147 -5.70 -13.19 1.62
N VAL A 148 -6.16 -12.81 0.44
CA VAL A 148 -5.34 -12.78 -0.79
C VAL A 148 -4.38 -11.60 -0.83
N ALA A 149 -4.81 -10.43 -0.34
CA ALA A 149 -4.06 -9.18 -0.47
C ALA A 149 -2.64 -9.24 0.15
N PRO A 150 -2.43 -9.75 1.38
CA PRO A 150 -1.10 -9.82 1.97
C PRO A 150 -0.12 -10.67 1.17
N ILE A 151 -0.59 -11.77 0.57
CA ILE A 151 0.25 -12.66 -0.25
C ILE A 151 0.70 -11.94 -1.52
N ILE A 152 -0.22 -11.23 -2.20
CA ILE A 152 0.09 -10.47 -3.40
C ILE A 152 1.16 -9.41 -3.12
N GLU A 153 1.02 -8.68 -2.01
CA GLU A 153 1.98 -7.66 -1.59
C GLU A 153 3.36 -8.27 -1.27
N GLN A 154 3.41 -9.40 -0.55
CA GLN A 154 4.66 -10.13 -0.30
C GLN A 154 5.33 -10.58 -1.60
N ILE A 155 4.58 -11.15 -2.54
CA ILE A 155 5.10 -11.54 -3.85
C ILE A 155 5.65 -10.33 -4.61
N GLY A 156 4.95 -9.19 -4.58
CA GLY A 156 5.40 -7.94 -5.18
C GLY A 156 6.76 -7.49 -4.64
N ILE A 157 6.96 -7.53 -3.33
CA ILE A 157 8.23 -7.19 -2.68
C ILE A 157 9.34 -8.18 -3.09
N LEU A 158 9.07 -9.49 -3.05
CA LEU A 158 10.05 -10.52 -3.41
C LEU A 158 10.50 -10.38 -4.87
N VAL A 159 9.59 -10.10 -5.80
CA VAL A 159 9.91 -9.84 -7.21
C VAL A 159 10.79 -8.60 -7.37
N ARG A 160 10.53 -7.52 -6.64
CA ARG A 160 11.38 -6.31 -6.64
C ARG A 160 12.81 -6.66 -6.21
N MET A 161 12.95 -7.49 -5.20
CA MET A 161 14.25 -7.95 -4.69
C MET A 161 14.90 -9.03 -5.56
N GLY A 162 14.19 -9.59 -6.55
CA GLY A 162 14.69 -10.65 -7.43
C GLY A 162 14.73 -12.03 -6.75
N LEU A 163 13.88 -12.24 -5.74
CA LEU A 163 13.67 -13.50 -5.04
C LEU A 163 12.51 -14.25 -5.69
N TYR A 164 12.80 -14.80 -6.89
CA TYR A 164 11.76 -15.36 -7.75
C TYR A 164 11.31 -16.76 -7.32
N GLU A 165 12.18 -17.55 -6.68
CA GLU A 165 11.84 -18.88 -6.16
C GLU A 165 10.83 -18.76 -5.02
N GLU A 166 11.11 -17.87 -4.08
CA GLU A 166 10.22 -17.57 -2.95
C GLU A 166 8.90 -16.98 -3.45
N SER A 167 8.96 -16.12 -4.46
CA SER A 167 7.76 -15.59 -5.12
C SER A 167 6.91 -16.69 -5.77
N ALA A 168 7.54 -17.69 -6.39
CA ALA A 168 6.85 -18.81 -7.01
C ALA A 168 6.13 -19.67 -5.95
N THR A 169 6.78 -19.93 -4.84
CA THR A 169 6.20 -20.69 -3.71
C THR A 169 4.95 -20.01 -3.16
N LEU A 170 5.00 -18.68 -2.96
CA LEU A 170 3.84 -17.92 -2.51
C LEU A 170 2.74 -17.87 -3.58
N LEU A 171 3.11 -17.81 -4.85
CA LEU A 171 2.16 -17.85 -5.95
C LEU A 171 1.42 -19.20 -6.03
N GLU A 172 2.09 -20.31 -5.76
CA GLU A 172 1.46 -21.64 -5.64
C GLU A 172 0.44 -21.68 -4.49
N GLN A 173 0.78 -21.08 -3.34
CA GLN A 173 -0.16 -20.96 -2.21
C GLN A 173 -1.40 -20.14 -2.60
N LEU A 174 -1.21 -19.06 -3.36
CA LEU A 174 -2.30 -18.19 -3.81
C LEU A 174 -3.32 -18.91 -4.72
N TYR A 175 -2.86 -19.94 -5.47
CA TYR A 175 -3.73 -20.76 -6.31
C TYR A 175 -4.24 -22.02 -5.60
N SER A 176 -3.90 -22.22 -4.32
CA SER A 176 -4.43 -23.35 -3.55
C SER A 176 -5.90 -23.14 -3.22
N GLU A 177 -6.60 -24.25 -2.94
CA GLU A 177 -7.99 -24.22 -2.48
C GLU A 177 -8.09 -23.55 -1.09
N GLY A 178 -9.17 -22.81 -0.84
CA GLY A 178 -9.46 -22.21 0.47
C GLY A 178 -9.09 -20.74 0.61
N MET A 179 -8.52 -20.10 -0.43
CA MET A 179 -8.31 -18.64 -0.42
C MET A 179 -9.62 -17.89 -0.69
N GLU A 180 -9.73 -16.69 -0.12
CA GLU A 180 -10.87 -15.80 -0.38
C GLU A 180 -11.03 -15.48 -1.87
N ALA A 181 -12.26 -15.12 -2.26
CA ALA A 181 -12.54 -14.69 -3.63
C ALA A 181 -11.74 -13.44 -4.02
N THR A 182 -10.99 -13.53 -5.11
CA THR A 182 -10.17 -12.43 -5.62
C THR A 182 -11.01 -11.37 -6.33
N THR A 183 -10.66 -10.09 -6.11
CA THR A 183 -11.22 -8.98 -6.87
C THR A 183 -10.60 -8.91 -8.28
N SER A 184 -11.25 -8.20 -9.21
CA SER A 184 -10.72 -8.01 -10.58
C SER A 184 -9.34 -7.36 -10.59
N ASP A 185 -9.07 -6.42 -9.66
CA ASP A 185 -7.77 -5.76 -9.54
C ASP A 185 -6.71 -6.71 -9.02
N GLN A 186 -7.04 -7.54 -8.03
CA GLN A 186 -6.16 -8.59 -7.52
C GLN A 186 -5.82 -9.62 -8.60
N LEU A 187 -6.80 -10.08 -9.40
CA LEU A 187 -6.55 -10.97 -10.53
C LEU A 187 -5.58 -10.36 -11.54
N THR A 188 -5.72 -9.08 -11.84
CA THR A 188 -4.81 -8.38 -12.75
C THR A 188 -3.38 -8.31 -12.19
N GLN A 189 -3.24 -8.06 -10.89
CA GLN A 189 -1.95 -8.07 -10.20
C GLN A 189 -1.34 -9.47 -10.19
N MET A 190 -2.12 -10.50 -9.87
CA MET A 190 -1.68 -11.90 -9.91
C MET A 190 -1.17 -12.31 -11.29
N GLU A 191 -1.89 -11.96 -12.37
CA GLU A 191 -1.42 -12.23 -13.73
C GLU A 191 -0.12 -11.50 -14.07
N ALA A 192 0.03 -10.25 -13.62
CA ALA A 192 1.24 -9.48 -13.85
C ALA A 192 2.44 -10.13 -13.14
N VAL A 193 2.27 -10.52 -11.89
CA VAL A 193 3.28 -11.20 -11.08
C VAL A 193 3.61 -12.57 -11.67
N ASN A 194 2.62 -13.40 -12.01
CA ASN A 194 2.83 -14.71 -12.63
C ASN A 194 3.67 -14.59 -13.92
N ARG A 195 3.38 -13.59 -14.75
CA ARG A 195 4.19 -13.31 -15.94
C ARG A 195 5.64 -12.93 -15.61
N MET A 196 5.88 -12.19 -14.53
CA MET A 196 7.23 -11.83 -14.10
C MET A 196 7.98 -13.03 -13.56
N VAL A 197 7.39 -13.82 -12.68
CA VAL A 197 7.96 -15.04 -12.10
C VAL A 197 8.26 -16.07 -13.20
N SER A 198 7.31 -16.32 -14.13
CA SER A 198 7.48 -17.25 -15.23
C SER A 198 8.59 -16.83 -16.23
N ARG A 199 8.85 -15.53 -16.37
CA ARG A 199 10.00 -15.03 -17.16
C ARG A 199 11.31 -15.23 -16.41
N ALA A 200 11.30 -14.98 -15.11
CA ALA A 200 12.47 -15.11 -14.27
C ALA A 200 12.90 -16.57 -14.11
N ALA A 201 11.97 -17.51 -14.05
CA ALA A 201 12.24 -18.95 -14.05
C ALA A 201 12.99 -19.45 -15.30
N LYS A 202 12.99 -18.65 -16.38
CA LYS A 202 13.74 -18.93 -17.62
C LYS A 202 15.09 -18.21 -17.69
N MET A 203 15.43 -17.43 -16.68
CA MET A 203 16.69 -16.69 -16.61
C MET A 203 17.75 -17.56 -15.94
N GLU A 204 18.98 -17.50 -16.45
CA GLU A 204 20.11 -18.10 -15.75
C GLU A 204 20.40 -17.32 -14.46
N GLU A 205 20.93 -17.97 -13.45
CA GLU A 205 21.20 -17.37 -12.13
C GLU A 205 22.12 -16.14 -12.25
N ASP A 206 23.07 -16.15 -13.18
CA ASP A 206 23.95 -15.01 -13.50
C ASP A 206 23.21 -13.82 -14.15
N GLU A 207 22.01 -14.03 -14.67
CA GLU A 207 21.20 -12.96 -15.23
C GLU A 207 20.40 -12.22 -14.18
N ILE A 208 20.18 -12.82 -12.99
CA ILE A 208 19.49 -12.19 -11.87
C ILE A 208 20.47 -11.23 -11.19
N PHE A 209 20.17 -9.93 -11.32
CA PHE A 209 21.06 -8.92 -10.77
C PHE A 209 21.08 -8.96 -9.24
N ARG A 210 22.28 -9.10 -8.66
CA ARG A 210 22.59 -9.11 -7.23
C ARG A 210 23.44 -7.87 -6.89
N PRO A 211 22.84 -6.75 -6.46
CA PRO A 211 23.54 -5.47 -6.25
C PRO A 211 24.65 -5.54 -5.22
N GLN A 212 24.54 -6.38 -4.17
CA GLN A 212 25.55 -6.57 -3.14
C GLN A 212 26.89 -7.13 -3.66
N ASN A 213 26.88 -7.71 -4.86
CA ASN A 213 28.10 -8.18 -5.50
C ASN A 213 28.67 -7.09 -6.43
N PRO A 214 29.74 -6.36 -6.05
CA PRO A 214 30.29 -5.28 -6.86
C PRO A 214 30.93 -5.76 -8.17
N LYS A 215 31.22 -7.07 -8.29
CA LYS A 215 31.78 -7.69 -9.51
C LYS A 215 30.72 -8.23 -10.45
N HIS A 216 29.43 -8.10 -10.12
CA HIS A 216 28.35 -8.60 -10.97
C HIS A 216 28.37 -7.95 -12.35
N PRO A 217 28.26 -8.71 -13.47
CA PRO A 217 28.41 -8.20 -14.85
C PRO A 217 27.42 -7.08 -15.18
N ARG A 218 26.25 -7.08 -14.54
CA ARG A 218 25.20 -6.08 -14.75
C ARG A 218 25.61 -4.66 -14.33
N TRP A 219 26.53 -4.50 -13.36
CA TRP A 219 27.05 -3.18 -13.00
C TRP A 219 27.75 -2.51 -14.19
N ARG A 220 28.52 -3.26 -14.98
CA ARG A 220 29.16 -2.73 -16.19
C ARG A 220 28.14 -2.27 -17.23
N VAL A 221 27.00 -2.99 -17.36
CA VAL A 221 25.91 -2.58 -18.26
C VAL A 221 25.28 -1.27 -17.81
N ILE A 222 24.98 -1.13 -16.50
CA ILE A 222 24.46 0.11 -15.91
C ILE A 222 25.43 1.25 -16.14
N GLU A 223 26.73 1.03 -15.90
CA GLU A 223 27.79 2.03 -16.09
C GLU A 223 27.87 2.52 -17.53
N ASN A 224 27.82 1.61 -18.51
CA ASN A 224 27.81 1.97 -19.93
C ASN A 224 26.57 2.77 -20.33
N MET A 225 25.46 2.60 -19.62
CA MET A 225 24.17 3.24 -19.90
C MET A 225 23.88 4.43 -18.96
N LYS A 226 24.77 4.79 -18.03
CA LYS A 226 24.55 5.82 -16.99
C LYS A 226 24.20 7.21 -17.51
N LYS A 227 24.54 7.51 -18.77
CA LYS A 227 24.20 8.80 -19.43
C LYS A 227 22.81 8.79 -20.10
N ARG A 228 22.15 7.64 -20.23
CA ARG A 228 20.87 7.47 -20.93
C ARG A 228 19.73 7.47 -19.93
N LYS A 229 18.65 8.19 -20.26
CA LYS A 229 17.40 8.09 -19.50
C LYS A 229 16.63 6.84 -19.92
N PRO A 230 15.83 6.24 -19.03
CA PRO A 230 14.92 5.18 -19.42
C PRO A 230 13.89 5.70 -20.42
N ILE A 231 13.48 4.83 -21.35
CA ILE A 231 12.48 5.15 -22.37
C ILE A 231 11.11 5.05 -21.70
N THR A 232 10.34 6.15 -21.70
CA THR A 232 8.98 6.13 -21.17
C THR A 232 8.04 5.33 -22.08
N PRO A 233 7.04 4.61 -21.52
CA PRO A 233 6.07 3.87 -22.32
C PRO A 233 5.36 4.74 -23.36
N THR A 234 4.98 5.97 -22.97
CA THR A 234 4.32 6.92 -23.89
C THR A 234 5.21 7.31 -25.06
N PHE A 235 6.49 7.64 -24.80
CA PHE A 235 7.43 7.96 -25.86
C PHE A 235 7.62 6.77 -26.80
N PHE A 236 7.74 5.55 -26.25
CA PHE A 236 7.89 4.34 -27.02
C PHE A 236 6.67 4.05 -27.90
N LEU A 237 5.46 4.20 -27.34
CA LEU A 237 4.20 4.03 -28.08
C LEU A 237 4.09 5.01 -29.25
N ILE A 238 4.36 6.30 -28.99
CA ILE A 238 4.24 7.35 -30.03
C ILE A 238 5.32 7.18 -31.11
N THR A 239 6.55 6.81 -30.72
CA THR A 239 7.69 6.81 -31.66
C THR A 239 7.78 5.52 -32.45
N PHE A 240 7.40 4.36 -31.86
CA PHE A 240 7.58 3.06 -32.49
C PHE A 240 6.26 2.37 -32.85
N VAL A 241 5.27 2.38 -31.95
CA VAL A 241 4.03 1.63 -32.17
C VAL A 241 3.08 2.38 -33.09
N ALA A 242 2.84 3.66 -32.82
CA ALA A 242 1.89 4.47 -33.58
C ALA A 242 2.22 4.55 -35.07
N PRO A 243 3.48 4.80 -35.52
CA PRO A 243 3.82 4.84 -36.94
C PRO A 243 3.57 3.49 -37.66
N ILE A 244 3.87 2.37 -36.98
CA ILE A 244 3.64 1.03 -37.55
C ILE A 244 2.14 0.77 -37.71
N VAL A 245 1.35 1.06 -36.68
CA VAL A 245 -0.11 0.90 -36.72
C VAL A 245 -0.73 1.81 -37.78
N PHE A 246 -0.27 3.05 -37.89
CA PHE A 246 -0.73 3.99 -38.90
C PHE A 246 -0.41 3.52 -40.31
N LEU A 247 0.81 3.03 -40.54
CA LEU A 247 1.21 2.45 -41.85
C LEU A 247 0.32 1.27 -42.21
N LEU A 248 0.12 0.32 -41.31
CA LEU A 248 -0.74 -0.85 -41.53
C LEU A 248 -2.19 -0.44 -41.76
N GLY A 249 -2.69 0.53 -41.03
CA GLY A 249 -4.03 1.08 -41.20
C GLY A 249 -4.22 1.76 -42.56
N THR A 250 -3.21 2.51 -43.02
CA THR A 250 -3.25 3.14 -44.36
C THR A 250 -3.28 2.09 -45.49
N VAL A 251 -2.48 1.04 -45.38
CA VAL A 251 -2.51 -0.07 -46.32
C VAL A 251 -3.85 -0.79 -46.33
N ALA A 252 -4.38 -1.10 -45.13
CA ALA A 252 -5.70 -1.72 -45.00
C ALA A 252 -6.84 -0.84 -45.57
N MET A 253 -6.76 0.46 -45.36
CA MET A 253 -7.73 1.42 -45.88
C MET A 253 -7.72 1.53 -47.39
N THR A 254 -6.52 1.47 -48.00
CA THR A 254 -6.43 1.47 -49.49
C THR A 254 -6.96 0.18 -50.14
N MET A 255 -6.83 -0.94 -49.42
CA MET A 255 -7.30 -2.25 -49.93
C MET A 255 -8.81 -2.48 -49.71
N LEU A 256 -9.34 -2.08 -48.58
CA LEU A 256 -10.69 -2.46 -48.09
C LEU A 256 -11.65 -1.27 -47.93
N GLY A 257 -11.16 -0.02 -47.95
CA GLY A 257 -11.94 1.15 -47.66
C GLY A 257 -13.01 1.56 -48.68
N GLY A 258 -13.05 0.91 -49.84
CA GLY A 258 -14.00 1.20 -50.93
C GLY A 258 -15.42 0.69 -50.69
N THR A 259 -15.69 -0.04 -49.63
CA THR A 259 -17.02 -0.61 -49.31
C THR A 259 -17.53 -0.10 -47.95
N THR A 260 -18.85 0.00 -47.78
CA THR A 260 -19.46 0.45 -46.54
C THR A 260 -19.05 -0.38 -45.32
N TRP A 261 -18.92 -1.69 -45.50
CA TRP A 261 -18.42 -2.62 -44.46
C TRP A 261 -16.90 -2.59 -44.31
N GLY A 262 -16.17 -2.18 -45.36
CA GLY A 262 -14.72 -2.13 -45.37
C GLY A 262 -14.16 -1.21 -44.31
N PHE A 263 -14.84 -0.08 -44.02
CA PHE A 263 -14.42 0.83 -42.98
C PHE A 263 -14.44 0.19 -41.57
N ILE A 264 -15.49 -0.59 -41.28
CA ILE A 264 -15.63 -1.30 -39.99
C ILE A 264 -14.52 -2.37 -39.87
N VAL A 265 -14.28 -3.14 -40.95
CA VAL A 265 -13.23 -4.18 -40.99
C VAL A 265 -11.85 -3.55 -40.75
N VAL A 266 -11.56 -2.42 -41.42
CA VAL A 266 -10.30 -1.69 -41.22
C VAL A 266 -10.16 -1.18 -39.79
N PHE A 267 -11.21 -0.66 -39.20
CA PHE A 267 -11.19 -0.17 -37.81
C PHE A 267 -10.88 -1.32 -36.83
N VAL A 268 -11.57 -2.46 -36.96
CA VAL A 268 -11.33 -3.65 -36.13
C VAL A 268 -9.89 -4.16 -36.31
N PHE A 269 -9.41 -4.19 -37.58
CA PHE A 269 -8.05 -4.58 -37.91
C PHE A 269 -7.00 -3.67 -37.24
N ILE A 270 -7.18 -2.35 -37.33
CA ILE A 270 -6.29 -1.37 -36.65
C ILE A 270 -6.26 -1.61 -35.15
N LEU A 271 -7.42 -1.82 -34.52
CA LEU A 271 -7.51 -2.08 -33.09
C LEU A 271 -6.80 -3.39 -32.70
N ALA A 272 -7.00 -4.45 -33.49
CA ALA A 272 -6.32 -5.73 -33.29
C ALA A 272 -4.79 -5.59 -33.45
N CYS A 273 -4.33 -4.92 -34.51
CA CYS A 273 -2.91 -4.63 -34.74
C CYS A 273 -2.32 -3.82 -33.57
N PHE A 274 -3.03 -2.78 -33.11
CA PHE A 274 -2.59 -1.98 -31.97
C PHE A 274 -2.41 -2.85 -30.71
N MET A 275 -3.37 -3.71 -30.39
CA MET A 275 -3.27 -4.60 -29.22
C MET A 275 -2.09 -5.57 -29.34
N VAL A 276 -1.95 -6.23 -30.51
CA VAL A 276 -0.86 -7.20 -30.72
C VAL A 276 0.51 -6.52 -30.67
N ILE A 277 0.67 -5.39 -31.38
CA ILE A 277 1.94 -4.67 -31.45
C ILE A 277 2.29 -4.10 -30.06
N THR A 278 1.32 -3.56 -29.32
CA THR A 278 1.56 -3.06 -27.95
C THR A 278 2.01 -4.19 -27.03
N ARG A 279 1.41 -5.37 -27.13
CA ARG A 279 1.79 -6.54 -26.32
C ARG A 279 3.23 -7.02 -26.64
N LEU A 280 3.60 -7.09 -27.90
CA LEU A 280 4.97 -7.43 -28.34
C LEU A 280 5.97 -6.35 -27.94
N ALA A 281 5.59 -5.09 -28.13
CA ALA A 281 6.39 -3.91 -27.84
C ALA A 281 6.71 -3.77 -26.35
N SER A 282 5.80 -4.18 -25.45
CA SER A 282 6.04 -4.15 -24.00
C SER A 282 7.25 -5.00 -23.58
N GLY A 283 7.43 -6.16 -24.21
CA GLY A 283 8.59 -7.02 -23.96
C GLY A 283 9.91 -6.40 -24.43
N LEU A 284 9.88 -5.69 -25.58
CA LEU A 284 11.05 -4.97 -26.09
C LEU A 284 11.40 -3.77 -25.20
N LEU A 285 10.39 -3.00 -24.77
CA LEU A 285 10.58 -1.88 -23.87
C LEU A 285 11.24 -2.30 -22.54
N HIS A 286 10.78 -3.45 -21.99
CA HIS A 286 11.38 -4.01 -20.77
C HIS A 286 12.86 -4.36 -20.98
N LYS A 287 13.22 -4.99 -22.11
CA LYS A 287 14.61 -5.30 -22.45
C LYS A 287 15.47 -4.03 -22.62
N LEU A 288 14.94 -2.99 -23.27
CA LEU A 288 15.63 -1.72 -23.47
C LEU A 288 15.87 -0.98 -22.14
N ASN A 289 14.94 -1.06 -21.18
CA ASN A 289 15.02 -0.42 -19.89
C ASN A 289 15.61 -1.32 -18.79
N ARG A 290 16.09 -2.52 -19.11
CA ARG A 290 16.59 -3.48 -18.11
C ARG A 290 17.69 -2.88 -17.21
N HIS A 291 18.55 -2.03 -17.75
CA HIS A 291 19.59 -1.33 -16.99
C HIS A 291 19.02 -0.37 -15.91
N ALA A 292 17.88 0.28 -16.22
CA ALA A 292 17.19 1.14 -15.28
C ALA A 292 16.48 0.32 -14.19
N LEU A 293 15.88 -0.81 -14.55
CA LEU A 293 15.25 -1.73 -13.59
C LEU A 293 16.28 -2.38 -12.66
N ASP A 294 17.48 -2.70 -13.17
CA ASP A 294 18.58 -3.19 -12.34
C ASP A 294 19.04 -2.11 -11.34
N LEU A 295 19.17 -0.85 -11.81
CA LEU A 295 19.50 0.26 -10.90
C LEU A 295 18.40 0.51 -9.87
N ASP A 296 17.14 0.40 -10.25
CA ASP A 296 15.98 0.51 -9.37
C ASP A 296 16.06 -0.54 -8.24
N ARG A 297 16.36 -1.79 -8.61
CA ARG A 297 16.62 -2.86 -7.63
C ARG A 297 17.79 -2.53 -6.71
N ALA A 298 18.88 -1.95 -7.22
CA ALA A 298 19.99 -1.56 -6.38
C ALA A 298 19.62 -0.47 -5.36
N ILE A 299 18.76 0.48 -5.74
CA ILE A 299 18.19 1.47 -4.83
C ILE A 299 17.34 0.78 -3.75
N ASP A 300 16.50 -0.18 -4.13
CA ASP A 300 15.69 -0.95 -3.18
C ASP A 300 16.56 -1.74 -2.18
N TYR A 301 17.71 -2.29 -2.63
CA TYR A 301 18.68 -2.95 -1.74
C TYR A 301 19.33 -1.97 -0.77
N GLU A 302 19.72 -0.77 -1.22
CA GLU A 302 20.30 0.27 -0.35
C GLU A 302 19.29 0.72 0.71
N THR A 303 18.06 1.03 0.30
CA THR A 303 17.03 1.50 1.23
C THR A 303 16.59 0.41 2.21
N THR A 304 16.54 -0.84 1.80
CA THR A 304 16.18 -1.96 2.67
C THR A 304 17.26 -2.24 3.69
N SER A 305 18.52 -2.35 3.25
CA SER A 305 19.65 -2.67 4.14
C SER A 305 20.13 -1.50 5.00
N GLY A 306 19.82 -0.26 4.60
CA GLY A 306 20.41 0.95 5.18
C GLY A 306 21.92 1.10 4.89
N ARG A 307 22.45 0.45 3.82
CA ARG A 307 23.88 0.40 3.50
C ARG A 307 24.14 0.60 2.03
N ILE A 308 25.25 1.21 1.69
CA ILE A 308 25.64 1.58 0.33
C ILE A 308 26.05 0.34 -0.47
N CYS A 309 25.44 0.14 -1.66
CA CYS A 309 25.87 -0.85 -2.64
C CYS A 309 26.08 -0.25 -4.05
N ILE A 310 25.53 0.93 -4.34
CA ILE A 310 25.64 1.60 -5.64
C ILE A 310 27.00 2.27 -5.74
N PRO A 311 27.82 1.98 -6.79
CA PRO A 311 29.09 2.66 -7.02
C PRO A 311 28.93 4.17 -7.19
N GLU A 312 29.92 4.94 -6.71
CA GLU A 312 29.90 6.40 -6.73
C GLU A 312 29.78 6.97 -8.16
N GLU A 313 30.41 6.32 -9.15
CA GLU A 313 30.39 6.72 -10.56
C GLU A 313 28.99 6.63 -11.19
N ILE A 314 28.10 5.82 -10.59
CA ILE A 314 26.72 5.64 -11.02
C ILE A 314 25.81 6.58 -10.26
N ARG A 315 26.06 6.84 -8.97
CA ARG A 315 25.21 7.59 -8.04
C ARG A 315 24.85 8.99 -8.53
N TYR A 316 25.76 9.69 -9.17
CA TYR A 316 25.52 11.05 -9.68
C TYR A 316 25.28 11.08 -11.20
N SER A 317 25.01 9.92 -11.78
CA SER A 317 24.75 9.82 -13.22
C SER A 317 23.36 10.37 -13.59
N LYS A 318 23.18 10.69 -14.89
CA LYS A 318 21.89 11.13 -15.42
C LYS A 318 20.80 10.06 -15.23
N LEU A 319 21.16 8.77 -15.34
CA LEU A 319 20.26 7.66 -15.10
C LEU A 319 19.79 7.65 -13.64
N TYR A 320 20.73 7.64 -12.69
CA TYR A 320 20.43 7.63 -11.26
C TYR A 320 19.55 8.81 -10.85
N ASN A 321 19.93 10.04 -11.24
CA ASN A 321 19.15 11.23 -10.92
C ASN A 321 17.73 11.18 -11.51
N THR A 322 17.54 10.54 -12.67
CA THR A 322 16.20 10.35 -13.24
C THR A 322 15.38 9.33 -12.44
N MET A 323 16.02 8.26 -11.94
CA MET A 323 15.33 7.25 -11.11
C MET A 323 14.93 7.83 -9.75
N VAL A 324 15.83 8.54 -9.08
CA VAL A 324 15.58 9.16 -7.77
C VAL A 324 14.56 10.30 -7.87
N ALA A 325 14.63 11.14 -8.91
CA ALA A 325 13.66 12.23 -9.10
C ALA A 325 12.19 11.78 -9.25
N ASN A 326 11.97 10.52 -9.61
CA ASN A 326 10.64 9.93 -9.70
C ASN A 326 10.18 9.24 -8.42
N ARG A 327 11.04 9.20 -7.39
CA ARG A 327 10.75 8.61 -6.08
C ARG A 327 10.15 9.65 -5.14
N VAL A 328 9.54 9.17 -4.07
CA VAL A 328 8.94 10.00 -3.03
C VAL A 328 9.99 10.73 -2.20
N PRO A 329 9.70 11.94 -1.66
CA PRO A 329 10.65 12.70 -0.86
C PRO A 329 11.22 11.91 0.32
N ALA A 330 10.37 11.22 1.09
CA ALA A 330 10.80 10.41 2.23
C ALA A 330 11.88 9.37 1.89
N LEU A 331 11.77 8.72 0.72
CA LEU A 331 12.76 7.75 0.27
C LEU A 331 14.07 8.44 -0.13
N ASN A 332 13.98 9.62 -0.77
CA ASN A 332 15.16 10.39 -1.17
C ASN A 332 15.94 10.90 0.04
N GLU A 333 15.25 11.46 1.04
CA GLU A 333 15.86 11.88 2.31
C GLU A 333 16.56 10.68 3.00
N ARG A 334 15.90 9.51 2.98
CA ARG A 334 16.48 8.31 3.55
C ARG A 334 17.73 7.84 2.80
N LEU A 335 17.72 7.90 1.46
CA LEU A 335 18.90 7.60 0.64
C LEU A 335 20.07 8.53 0.96
N GLU A 336 19.80 9.82 1.16
CA GLU A 336 20.82 10.81 1.55
C GLU A 336 21.44 10.44 2.91
N LEU A 337 20.63 10.14 3.92
CA LEU A 337 21.11 9.69 5.24
C LEU A 337 21.94 8.41 5.16
N ILE A 338 21.58 7.44 4.30
CA ILE A 338 22.34 6.22 4.09
C ILE A 338 23.71 6.54 3.49
N VAL A 339 23.76 7.46 2.52
CA VAL A 339 25.01 7.88 1.88
C VAL A 339 25.90 8.64 2.87
N GLU A 340 25.33 9.52 3.68
CA GLU A 340 26.05 10.25 4.74
C GLU A 340 26.60 9.31 5.81
N GLY A 341 25.87 8.25 6.16
CA GLY A 341 26.31 7.22 7.10
C GLY A 341 27.55 6.44 6.63
N GLY A 342 27.74 6.32 5.31
CA GLY A 342 28.95 5.76 4.71
C GLY A 342 29.14 4.25 4.83
N ASP A 343 28.21 3.54 5.48
CA ASP A 343 28.30 2.09 5.69
C ASP A 343 28.12 1.32 4.39
N LYS A 344 29.09 0.45 4.06
CA LYS A 344 29.04 -0.37 2.84
C LYS A 344 28.33 -1.69 3.09
N MET A 345 27.51 -2.10 2.10
CA MET A 345 26.80 -3.38 2.14
C MET A 345 27.80 -4.55 2.04
N PRO A 346 27.74 -5.55 2.95
CA PRO A 346 28.53 -6.77 2.83
C PRO A 346 28.11 -7.58 1.61
N ILE A 347 29.08 -8.20 0.92
CA ILE A 347 28.80 -9.05 -0.27
C ILE A 347 27.86 -10.22 0.06
N ARG A 348 27.92 -10.71 1.30
CA ARG A 348 27.09 -11.83 1.78
C ARG A 348 25.75 -11.38 2.38
N TRP A 349 25.42 -10.08 2.30
CA TRP A 349 24.13 -9.60 2.80
C TRP A 349 22.99 -10.30 2.06
N LYS A 350 22.02 -10.76 2.82
CA LYS A 350 20.78 -11.36 2.32
C LYS A 350 19.64 -10.72 3.07
N LEU A 351 18.51 -10.62 2.41
CA LEU A 351 17.25 -10.21 3.04
C LEU A 351 16.86 -11.25 4.10
N GLU A 352 16.45 -10.79 5.27
CA GLU A 352 15.82 -11.65 6.28
C GLU A 352 14.38 -11.91 5.85
N LEU A 353 14.11 -13.15 5.48
CA LEU A 353 12.77 -13.57 5.06
C LEU A 353 12.00 -14.06 6.29
N PRO A 354 10.75 -13.64 6.46
CA PRO A 354 9.88 -14.24 7.47
C PRO A 354 9.63 -15.72 7.13
N GLU A 355 9.31 -16.51 8.13
CA GLU A 355 8.75 -17.84 7.88
C GLU A 355 7.35 -17.66 7.28
N PHE A 356 7.23 -17.90 5.99
CA PHE A 356 5.94 -17.75 5.31
C PHE A 356 4.98 -18.83 5.82
N THR A 357 3.82 -18.40 6.33
CA THR A 357 2.76 -19.30 6.80
C THR A 357 2.39 -20.26 5.66
N LYS A 358 2.54 -21.57 5.91
CA LYS A 358 1.99 -22.59 5.02
C LYS A 358 0.54 -22.79 5.42
N LEU A 359 -0.37 -22.64 4.48
CA LEU A 359 -1.75 -23.07 4.67
C LEU A 359 -1.71 -24.59 4.85
N ASP A 360 -2.08 -25.04 6.02
CA ASP A 360 -2.23 -26.46 6.28
C ASP A 360 -3.51 -26.92 5.55
N SER A 361 -3.34 -27.66 4.46
CA SER A 361 -4.45 -28.20 3.67
C SER A 361 -5.32 -29.19 4.45
N THR A 362 -4.98 -29.40 5.72
CA THR A 362 -5.69 -30.27 6.67
C THR A 362 -6.50 -29.52 7.73
N GLN A 363 -6.48 -28.19 7.78
CA GLN A 363 -7.45 -27.47 8.58
C GLN A 363 -8.79 -27.50 7.82
N GLU A 364 -9.58 -28.54 8.10
CA GLU A 364 -11.00 -28.57 7.79
C GLU A 364 -11.62 -27.27 8.35
N TYR A 365 -12.37 -26.57 7.49
CA TYR A 365 -13.25 -25.49 7.94
C TYR A 365 -14.05 -26.01 9.15
N PRO A 366 -14.22 -25.22 10.22
CA PRO A 366 -15.18 -25.62 11.24
C PRO A 366 -16.53 -25.81 10.55
N GLU A 367 -17.05 -27.02 10.60
CA GLU A 367 -18.33 -27.45 10.00
C GLU A 367 -19.56 -26.70 10.60
N ASP A 368 -19.35 -25.66 11.39
CA ASP A 368 -20.41 -24.92 12.10
C ASP A 368 -21.31 -24.05 11.23
N SER A 369 -21.15 -24.09 9.90
CA SER A 369 -21.99 -23.27 9.01
C SER A 369 -23.21 -23.97 8.42
N GLU A 370 -23.41 -25.25 8.66
CA GLU A 370 -24.56 -25.99 8.09
C GLU A 370 -25.77 -26.15 9.02
N GLU A 371 -25.66 -25.83 10.31
CA GLU A 371 -26.76 -26.04 11.24
C GLU A 371 -27.85 -24.96 11.30
N TRP A 372 -27.67 -23.83 10.68
CA TRP A 372 -28.69 -22.77 10.80
C TRP A 372 -29.79 -22.80 9.70
N TRP A 373 -29.70 -23.76 8.75
CA TRP A 373 -30.72 -23.98 7.70
C TRP A 373 -31.61 -25.20 7.92
N SER A 374 -31.39 -26.02 8.96
CA SER A 374 -32.07 -27.31 9.11
C SER A 374 -33.32 -27.29 9.97
N ASP A 375 -33.65 -26.24 10.72
CA ASP A 375 -34.84 -26.21 11.60
C ASP A 375 -35.75 -24.98 11.40
N SER A 376 -36.22 -24.74 10.17
CA SER A 376 -37.52 -24.11 10.02
C SER A 376 -38.57 -25.18 9.70
N GLU A 377 -39.14 -25.75 10.74
CA GLU A 377 -40.39 -26.51 10.67
C GLU A 377 -41.45 -25.61 9.97
N MET A 378 -41.73 -25.94 8.72
CA MET A 378 -42.94 -25.46 8.07
C MET A 378 -44.10 -26.25 8.70
N GLU A 379 -44.80 -25.65 9.67
CA GLU A 379 -46.12 -26.11 10.03
C GLU A 379 -47.03 -26.06 8.78
N PRO A 380 -47.74 -27.15 8.43
CA PRO A 380 -48.69 -27.12 7.36
C PRO A 380 -49.92 -26.27 7.80
N LEU A 381 -50.24 -25.23 6.99
CA LEU A 381 -51.51 -24.53 7.09
C LEU A 381 -52.60 -25.54 6.70
N ASP A 382 -53.35 -26.04 7.69
CA ASP A 382 -54.60 -26.76 7.49
C ASP A 382 -55.67 -25.77 6.98
N ASP A 383 -56.43 -26.20 5.98
CA ASP A 383 -57.55 -25.56 5.30
C ASP A 383 -58.74 -25.18 6.21
#